data_1b2411f52a678063162b53d2f80492b2
#
_entry.id   1b2411f52a678063162b53d2f80492b2
#
_cell.length_a   1.000
_cell.length_b   1.000
_cell.length_c   1.000
_cell.angle_alpha   90.00
_cell.angle_beta   90.00
_cell.angle_gamma   90.00
#
_symmetry.space_group_name_H-M   'P 1'
#
loop_
_entity.id
_entity.type
_entity.pdbx_description
1 polymer ?
#
loop_
_entity_poly.entity_id
_entity_poly.type
_entity_poly.pdbx_seq_one_letter_code
_entity_poly.pdbx_strand_id
1 'polypeptide(L)'
;ADWRDPQVQQARRGRAHPYQLAAQALEQSFALADNVQVVHGSIFDFFPGSIGNAFLRFYLWVLSYCPWLYELAYKWGNRQSGSLWLRNFINGTLASLAQDFIVRTNPDAVIATHATPAGIMAIYKKKFKPDLLLGAVVTDYTVHKWWLCEGVDVYFAASENLRAQFDGTDAEVLPTGIPVRRQFYQAYDRQELRRKFNWSEQDIVCLLMGGGEGLLPMESIVKAFHGYLPQRLKIIAVAGHNEILQHRLEIFKEIPLTVYGFTDDVPELLLAADIVVTKAGGLTA
;
A
#
# COMPACT_ATOMS: atom_id res chain seq x y z
N ALA A 1 21.37 -11.68 8.35
CA ALA A 1 20.35 -11.72 9.40
C ALA A 1 19.34 -12.81 9.01
N ASP A 2 18.98 -13.67 9.95
CA ASP A 2 17.99 -14.71 9.70
C ASP A 2 16.64 -14.04 9.44
N TRP A 3 16.07 -14.27 8.24
CA TRP A 3 14.77 -13.72 7.83
C TRP A 3 13.62 -14.26 8.71
N ARG A 4 13.83 -15.37 9.43
CA ARG A 4 12.88 -15.97 10.38
C ARG A 4 12.85 -15.24 11.72
N ASP A 5 13.82 -14.37 11.98
CA ASP A 5 13.87 -13.60 13.22
C ASP A 5 12.68 -12.63 13.29
N PRO A 6 11.78 -12.78 14.28
CA PRO A 6 10.64 -11.88 14.46
C PRO A 6 11.04 -10.41 14.57
N GLN A 7 12.22 -10.10 15.13
CA GLN A 7 12.71 -8.73 15.24
C GLN A 7 13.11 -8.17 13.87
N VAL A 8 13.70 -8.99 12.99
CA VAL A 8 14.04 -8.62 11.63
C VAL A 8 12.76 -8.39 10.81
N GLN A 9 11.74 -9.22 10.99
CA GLN A 9 10.45 -9.04 10.35
C GLN A 9 9.73 -7.78 10.87
N GLN A 10 9.79 -7.51 12.16
CA GLN A 10 9.16 -6.34 12.78
C GLN A 10 9.84 -5.02 12.36
N ALA A 11 11.17 -4.99 12.27
CA ALA A 11 11.93 -3.82 11.78
C ALA A 11 11.64 -3.51 10.29
N ARG A 12 11.24 -4.51 9.49
CA ARG A 12 10.84 -4.36 8.07
C ARG A 12 9.44 -3.81 7.89
N ARG A 13 8.58 -3.91 8.90
CA ARG A 13 7.19 -3.37 8.90
C ARG A 13 7.14 -1.84 9.00
N GLY A 14 8.27 -1.16 9.13
CA GLY A 14 8.39 0.23 9.59
C GLY A 14 8.00 1.35 8.60
N ARG A 15 7.51 1.06 7.37
CA ARG A 15 6.92 2.07 6.47
C ARG A 15 5.78 1.43 5.69
N ALA A 16 4.57 1.78 6.06
CA ALA A 16 3.36 1.18 5.51
C ALA A 16 2.98 1.81 4.15
N HIS A 17 3.62 1.38 3.08
CA HIS A 17 3.07 1.61 1.74
C HIS A 17 1.78 0.81 1.52
N PRO A 18 0.83 1.26 0.68
CA PRO A 18 -0.45 0.59 0.45
C PRO A 18 -0.31 -0.91 0.12
N TYR A 19 0.64 -1.27 -0.74
CA TYR A 19 0.89 -2.68 -1.10
C TYR A 19 1.42 -3.52 0.08
N GLN A 20 2.12 -2.90 1.05
CA GLN A 20 2.57 -3.59 2.27
C GLN A 20 1.41 -3.82 3.23
N LEU A 21 0.46 -2.88 3.32
CA LEU A 21 -0.75 -3.06 4.13
C LEU A 21 -1.63 -4.19 3.57
N ALA A 22 -1.75 -4.30 2.24
CA ALA A 22 -2.44 -5.44 1.61
C ALA A 22 -1.73 -6.77 1.91
N ALA A 23 -0.40 -6.82 1.84
CA ALA A 23 0.38 -8.01 2.20
C ALA A 23 0.22 -8.38 3.68
N GLN A 24 0.23 -7.38 4.59
CA GLN A 24 -0.04 -7.61 6.02
C GLN A 24 -1.47 -8.12 6.26
N ALA A 25 -2.45 -7.62 5.52
CA ALA A 25 -3.83 -8.09 5.63
C ALA A 25 -3.96 -9.57 5.23
N LEU A 26 -3.26 -9.98 4.15
CA LEU A 26 -3.19 -11.37 3.73
C LEU A 26 -2.48 -12.24 4.78
N GLU A 27 -1.34 -11.77 5.31
CA GLU A 27 -0.62 -12.46 6.40
C GLU A 27 -1.54 -12.70 7.61
N GLN A 28 -2.29 -11.67 8.04
CA GLN A 28 -3.25 -11.79 9.14
C GLN A 28 -4.38 -12.79 8.85
N SER A 29 -4.83 -12.86 7.60
CA SER A 29 -5.87 -13.80 7.17
C SER A 29 -5.36 -15.23 7.13
N PHE A 30 -4.17 -15.44 6.56
CA PHE A 30 -3.56 -16.76 6.47
C PHE A 30 -3.08 -17.30 7.82
N ALA A 31 -2.73 -16.41 8.79
CA ALA A 31 -2.38 -16.82 10.14
C ALA A 31 -3.53 -17.53 10.90
N LEU A 32 -4.75 -17.49 10.37
CA LEU A 32 -5.90 -18.24 10.90
C LEU A 32 -5.99 -19.66 10.36
N ALA A 33 -5.17 -20.02 9.38
CA ALA A 33 -5.16 -21.36 8.79
C ALA A 33 -4.01 -22.17 9.40
N ASP A 34 -4.33 -23.30 10.01
CA ASP A 34 -3.38 -24.13 10.78
C ASP A 34 -2.21 -24.70 9.94
N ASN A 35 -2.35 -24.75 8.61
CA ASN A 35 -1.40 -25.40 7.71
C ASN A 35 -0.68 -24.40 6.77
N VAL A 36 -0.72 -23.11 7.04
CA VAL A 36 -0.12 -22.09 6.18
C VAL A 36 1.01 -21.37 6.90
N GLN A 37 2.21 -21.43 6.36
CA GLN A 37 3.35 -20.62 6.79
C GLN A 37 3.53 -19.45 5.83
N VAL A 38 3.35 -18.23 6.31
CA VAL A 38 3.52 -17.01 5.51
C VAL A 38 4.94 -16.46 5.66
N VAL A 39 5.56 -16.17 4.54
CA VAL A 39 6.86 -15.47 4.47
C VAL A 39 6.64 -14.14 3.75
N HIS A 40 6.85 -13.06 4.46
CA HIS A 40 6.77 -11.73 3.87
C HIS A 40 8.11 -11.33 3.25
N GLY A 41 8.12 -11.05 1.95
CA GLY A 41 9.28 -10.62 1.19
C GLY A 41 9.09 -9.30 0.47
N SER A 42 10.16 -8.57 0.30
CA SER A 42 10.23 -7.36 -0.53
C SER A 42 11.19 -7.59 -1.69
N ILE A 43 10.97 -6.89 -2.81
CA ILE A 43 11.91 -6.91 -3.94
C ILE A 43 13.34 -6.49 -3.53
N PHE A 44 13.48 -5.72 -2.45
CA PHE A 44 14.78 -5.31 -1.91
C PHE A 44 15.51 -6.45 -1.20
N ASP A 45 14.81 -7.51 -0.81
CA ASP A 45 15.38 -8.72 -0.21
C ASP A 45 16.08 -9.62 -1.24
N PHE A 46 15.85 -9.36 -2.54
CA PHE A 46 16.51 -10.06 -3.64
C PHE A 46 17.97 -9.60 -3.82
N PHE A 47 18.31 -8.43 -3.32
CA PHE A 47 19.66 -7.90 -3.44
C PHE A 47 20.58 -8.38 -2.31
N PRO A 48 21.81 -8.76 -2.62
CA PRO A 48 22.78 -9.20 -1.60
C PRO A 48 23.21 -8.02 -0.70
N GLY A 49 23.23 -8.26 0.62
CA GLY A 49 23.81 -7.37 1.62
C GLY A 49 23.19 -5.97 1.69
N SER A 50 24.03 -4.94 1.66
CA SER A 50 23.59 -3.53 1.80
C SER A 50 23.10 -2.89 0.49
N ILE A 51 23.27 -3.55 -0.64
CA ILE A 51 22.91 -3.02 -1.96
C ILE A 51 21.41 -2.74 -2.06
N GLY A 52 20.57 -3.65 -1.54
CA GLY A 52 19.12 -3.47 -1.50
C GLY A 52 18.70 -2.22 -0.74
N ASN A 53 19.36 -1.95 0.40
CA ASN A 53 19.09 -0.74 1.19
C ASN A 53 19.56 0.54 0.48
N ALA A 54 20.67 0.50 -0.24
CA ALA A 54 21.17 1.64 -1.03
C ALA A 54 20.20 1.94 -2.20
N PHE A 55 19.73 0.89 -2.89
CA PHE A 55 18.77 1.02 -3.97
C PHE A 55 17.42 1.55 -3.47
N LEU A 56 16.92 1.08 -2.33
CA LEU A 56 15.72 1.59 -1.68
C LEU A 56 15.86 3.09 -1.35
N ARG A 57 16.99 3.49 -0.76
CA ARG A 57 17.26 4.91 -0.45
C ARG A 57 17.28 5.77 -1.72
N PHE A 58 17.92 5.31 -2.77
CA PHE A 58 17.94 6.00 -4.07
C PHE A 58 16.53 6.13 -4.66
N TYR A 59 15.75 5.05 -4.65
CA TYR A 59 14.36 5.06 -5.12
C TYR A 59 13.49 6.05 -4.33
N LEU A 60 13.59 6.03 -3.00
CA LEU A 60 12.86 6.97 -2.14
C LEU A 60 13.33 8.42 -2.36
N TRP A 61 14.62 8.63 -2.60
CA TRP A 61 15.16 9.94 -2.94
C TRP A 61 14.58 10.47 -4.26
N VAL A 62 14.53 9.64 -5.30
CA VAL A 62 13.90 10.00 -6.58
C VAL A 62 12.43 10.37 -6.39
N LEU A 63 11.67 9.58 -5.64
CA LEU A 63 10.26 9.88 -5.36
C LEU A 63 10.06 11.19 -4.58
N SER A 64 10.98 11.51 -3.68
CA SER A 64 10.86 12.70 -2.82
C SER A 64 11.30 13.98 -3.53
N TYR A 65 12.37 13.92 -4.32
CA TYR A 65 13.00 15.11 -4.91
C TYR A 65 12.78 15.26 -6.42
N CYS A 66 12.44 14.18 -7.12
CA CYS A 66 12.20 14.18 -8.56
C CYS A 66 10.88 13.47 -8.93
N PRO A 67 9.73 13.83 -8.32
CA PRO A 67 8.45 13.14 -8.60
C PRO A 67 8.04 13.23 -10.08
N TRP A 68 8.44 14.29 -10.77
CA TRP A 68 8.21 14.46 -12.21
C TRP A 68 8.91 13.38 -13.06
N LEU A 69 10.07 12.90 -12.61
CA LEU A 69 10.81 11.81 -13.29
C LEU A 69 10.03 10.49 -13.16
N TYR A 70 9.47 10.23 -11.98
CA TYR A 70 8.62 9.07 -11.76
C TYR A 70 7.33 9.16 -12.60
N GLU A 71 6.68 10.33 -12.63
CA GLU A 71 5.48 10.57 -13.42
C GLU A 71 5.75 10.40 -14.92
N LEU A 72 6.88 10.90 -15.40
CA LEU A 72 7.34 10.76 -16.78
C LEU A 72 7.58 9.28 -17.12
N ALA A 73 8.29 8.55 -16.25
CA ALA A 73 8.55 7.12 -16.41
C ALA A 73 7.24 6.31 -16.40
N TYR A 74 6.30 6.65 -15.52
CA TYR A 74 4.99 6.02 -15.43
C TYR A 74 4.14 6.27 -16.69
N LYS A 75 4.04 7.53 -17.14
CA LYS A 75 3.32 7.91 -18.37
C LYS A 75 3.94 7.27 -19.61
N TRP A 76 5.26 7.23 -19.68
CA TRP A 76 5.98 6.57 -20.75
C TRP A 76 5.75 5.06 -20.72
N GLY A 77 5.78 4.46 -19.52
CA GLY A 77 5.49 3.06 -19.27
C GLY A 77 4.11 2.62 -19.73
N ASN A 78 3.13 3.50 -19.62
CA ASN A 78 1.74 3.16 -19.94
C ASN A 78 1.38 3.40 -21.43
N ARG A 79 2.16 4.20 -22.16
CA ARG A 79 1.85 4.64 -23.53
C ARG A 79 2.46 3.81 -24.66
N GLN A 80 3.58 3.12 -24.44
CA GLN A 80 4.35 2.50 -25.55
C GLN A 80 4.69 1.02 -25.30
N SER A 81 4.62 0.21 -26.36
CA SER A 81 5.09 -1.20 -26.33
C SER A 81 6.58 -1.33 -26.00
N GLY A 82 7.40 -0.30 -26.27
CA GLY A 82 8.81 -0.24 -25.89
C GLY A 82 9.07 -0.24 -24.39
N SER A 83 8.14 0.30 -23.59
CA SER A 83 8.24 0.27 -22.12
C SER A 83 8.07 -1.14 -21.55
N LEU A 84 7.29 -2.00 -22.19
CA LEU A 84 7.13 -3.39 -21.81
C LEU A 84 8.42 -4.19 -21.98
N TRP A 85 9.19 -3.90 -23.03
CA TRP A 85 10.51 -4.52 -23.23
C TRP A 85 11.48 -4.14 -22.09
N LEU A 86 11.56 -2.85 -21.73
CA LEU A 86 12.41 -2.39 -20.63
C LEU A 86 11.96 -2.99 -19.29
N ARG A 87 10.64 -3.02 -19.01
CA ARG A 87 10.07 -3.70 -17.87
C ARG A 87 10.52 -5.17 -17.82
N ASN A 88 10.39 -5.88 -18.94
CA ASN A 88 10.72 -7.30 -19.00
C ASN A 88 12.23 -7.53 -18.82
N PHE A 89 13.09 -6.64 -19.34
CA PHE A 89 14.53 -6.69 -19.13
C PHE A 89 14.89 -6.50 -17.65
N ILE A 90 14.34 -5.46 -17.00
CA ILE A 90 14.55 -5.19 -15.56
C ILE A 90 14.03 -6.35 -14.72
N ASN A 91 12.79 -6.78 -14.96
CA ASN A 91 12.20 -7.89 -14.24
C ASN A 91 12.96 -9.20 -14.45
N GLY A 92 13.51 -9.42 -15.65
CA GLY A 92 14.32 -10.60 -15.94
C GLY A 92 15.64 -10.65 -15.16
N THR A 93 16.28 -9.50 -14.98
CA THR A 93 17.48 -9.37 -14.14
C THR A 93 17.13 -9.57 -12.67
N LEU A 94 16.05 -8.94 -12.19
CA LEU A 94 15.58 -9.07 -10.82
C LEU A 94 15.08 -10.49 -10.50
N ALA A 95 14.50 -11.21 -11.48
CA ALA A 95 14.09 -12.60 -11.31
C ALA A 95 15.30 -13.54 -11.05
N SER A 96 16.43 -13.27 -11.68
CA SER A 96 17.66 -14.03 -11.40
C SER A 96 18.22 -13.73 -10.00
N LEU A 97 18.10 -12.49 -9.53
CA LEU A 97 18.49 -12.11 -8.17
C LEU A 97 17.54 -12.67 -7.10
N ALA A 98 16.25 -12.87 -7.45
CA ALA A 98 15.26 -13.46 -6.56
C ALA A 98 15.52 -14.96 -6.30
N GLN A 99 16.35 -15.63 -7.11
CA GLN A 99 16.56 -17.07 -7.05
C GLN A 99 17.01 -17.53 -5.66
N ASP A 100 18.00 -16.88 -5.07
CA ASP A 100 18.50 -17.25 -3.74
C ASP A 100 17.44 -17.10 -2.66
N PHE A 101 16.59 -16.09 -2.75
CA PHE A 101 15.50 -15.88 -1.81
C PHE A 101 14.43 -16.96 -1.95
N ILE A 102 14.00 -17.25 -3.19
CA ILE A 102 12.95 -18.23 -3.46
C ILE A 102 13.41 -19.67 -3.17
N VAL A 103 14.66 -20.01 -3.50
CA VAL A 103 15.23 -21.33 -3.18
C VAL A 103 15.28 -21.56 -1.66
N ARG A 104 15.68 -20.55 -0.89
CA ARG A 104 15.73 -20.64 0.58
C ARG A 104 14.35 -20.72 1.24
N THR A 105 13.37 -20.00 0.72
CA THR A 105 12.01 -20.01 1.26
C THR A 105 11.17 -21.16 0.73
N ASN A 106 11.51 -21.65 -0.45
CA ASN A 106 10.85 -22.75 -1.19
C ASN A 106 9.31 -22.67 -1.11
N PRO A 107 8.67 -21.57 -1.54
CA PRO A 107 7.24 -21.42 -1.41
C PRO A 107 6.49 -22.37 -2.35
N ASP A 108 5.31 -22.84 -1.90
CA ASP A 108 4.32 -23.54 -2.73
C ASP A 108 3.55 -22.56 -3.60
N ALA A 109 3.30 -21.35 -3.08
CA ALA A 109 2.61 -20.28 -3.79
C ALA A 109 3.24 -18.92 -3.46
N VAL A 110 3.15 -17.98 -4.40
CA VAL A 110 3.53 -16.57 -4.21
C VAL A 110 2.34 -15.69 -4.50
N ILE A 111 2.05 -14.74 -3.61
CA ILE A 111 1.04 -13.72 -3.82
C ILE A 111 1.73 -12.36 -3.86
N ALA A 112 1.70 -11.70 -5.00
CA ALA A 112 2.27 -10.39 -5.21
C ALA A 112 1.21 -9.30 -5.01
N THR A 113 1.47 -8.33 -4.17
CA THR A 113 0.56 -7.20 -3.90
C THR A 113 0.95 -5.91 -4.61
N HIS A 114 1.89 -6.00 -5.57
CA HIS A 114 2.31 -4.89 -6.43
C HIS A 114 2.75 -5.41 -7.80
N ALA A 115 2.56 -4.60 -8.85
CA ALA A 115 2.83 -5.00 -10.24
C ALA A 115 4.30 -5.42 -10.49
N THR A 116 5.27 -4.74 -9.85
CA THR A 116 6.70 -5.06 -10.04
C THR A 116 7.04 -6.47 -9.52
N PRO A 117 6.77 -6.84 -8.25
CA PRO A 117 7.01 -8.22 -7.81
C PRO A 117 6.18 -9.25 -8.60
N ALA A 118 4.94 -8.92 -9.04
CA ALA A 118 4.17 -9.82 -9.90
C ALA A 118 4.93 -10.13 -11.21
N GLY A 119 5.45 -9.09 -11.89
CA GLY A 119 6.22 -9.26 -13.12
C GLY A 119 7.55 -10.00 -12.92
N ILE A 120 8.25 -9.75 -11.81
CA ILE A 120 9.49 -10.46 -11.46
C ILE A 120 9.20 -11.94 -11.25
N MET A 121 8.18 -12.25 -10.45
CA MET A 121 7.82 -13.63 -10.12
C MET A 121 7.23 -14.39 -11.31
N ALA A 122 6.53 -13.72 -12.23
CA ALA A 122 6.06 -14.32 -13.47
C ALA A 122 7.23 -14.79 -14.36
N ILE A 123 8.28 -13.95 -14.49
CA ILE A 123 9.50 -14.33 -15.21
C ILE A 123 10.27 -15.44 -14.46
N TYR A 124 10.36 -15.34 -13.13
CA TYR A 124 10.99 -16.35 -12.31
C TYR A 124 10.30 -17.72 -12.51
N LYS A 125 8.98 -17.76 -12.39
CA LYS A 125 8.17 -18.97 -12.62
C LYS A 125 8.49 -19.60 -13.98
N LYS A 126 8.43 -18.79 -15.05
CA LYS A 126 8.68 -19.26 -16.42
C LYS A 126 10.08 -19.85 -16.62
N LYS A 127 11.10 -19.30 -15.92
CA LYS A 127 12.50 -19.70 -16.10
C LYS A 127 12.95 -20.82 -15.19
N PHE A 128 12.50 -20.84 -13.94
CA PHE A 128 13.11 -21.65 -12.89
C PHE A 128 12.15 -22.60 -12.16
N LYS A 129 10.87 -22.26 -12.05
CA LYS A 129 9.89 -23.06 -11.29
C LYS A 129 8.50 -22.97 -11.94
N PRO A 130 8.25 -23.66 -13.08
CA PRO A 130 6.99 -23.56 -13.84
C PRO A 130 5.74 -23.91 -13.02
N ASP A 131 5.86 -24.81 -12.04
CA ASP A 131 4.74 -25.28 -11.20
C ASP A 131 4.45 -24.36 -10.02
N LEU A 132 5.20 -23.25 -9.85
CA LEU A 132 4.94 -22.29 -8.79
C LEU A 132 3.58 -21.60 -9.02
N LEU A 133 2.69 -21.68 -8.04
CA LEU A 133 1.45 -20.93 -8.09
C LEU A 133 1.72 -19.45 -7.86
N LEU A 134 1.25 -18.60 -8.77
CA LEU A 134 1.45 -17.15 -8.72
C LEU A 134 0.12 -16.41 -8.76
N GLY A 135 -0.24 -15.79 -7.63
CA GLY A 135 -1.35 -14.86 -7.53
C GLY A 135 -0.87 -13.41 -7.55
N ALA A 136 -1.69 -12.50 -8.07
CA ALA A 136 -1.43 -11.07 -8.03
C ALA A 136 -2.67 -10.32 -7.51
N VAL A 137 -2.51 -9.60 -6.41
CA VAL A 137 -3.56 -8.74 -5.83
C VAL A 137 -3.40 -7.34 -6.38
N VAL A 138 -4.34 -6.95 -7.22
CA VAL A 138 -4.36 -5.60 -7.81
C VAL A 138 -4.89 -4.61 -6.78
N THR A 139 -4.01 -3.79 -6.24
CA THR A 139 -4.33 -2.81 -5.19
C THR A 139 -4.77 -1.46 -5.74
N ASP A 140 -5.09 -1.40 -7.03
CA ASP A 140 -5.54 -0.20 -7.73
C ASP A 140 -6.97 -0.38 -8.25
N TYR A 141 -7.72 0.70 -8.39
CA TYR A 141 -9.04 0.72 -9.03
C TYR A 141 -8.98 0.85 -10.56
N THR A 142 -7.78 0.72 -11.13
CA THR A 142 -7.52 0.61 -12.57
C THR A 142 -6.39 -0.36 -12.80
N VAL A 143 -6.49 -1.17 -13.85
CA VAL A 143 -5.46 -2.15 -14.19
C VAL A 143 -4.52 -1.54 -15.24
N HIS A 144 -3.36 -1.08 -14.81
CA HIS A 144 -2.35 -0.62 -15.78
C HIS A 144 -1.55 -1.81 -16.35
N LYS A 145 -0.99 -1.63 -17.54
CA LYS A 145 -0.32 -2.69 -18.31
C LYS A 145 0.81 -3.42 -17.58
N TRP A 146 1.35 -2.83 -16.53
CA TRP A 146 2.41 -3.47 -15.73
C TRP A 146 1.90 -4.60 -14.84
N TRP A 147 0.58 -4.61 -14.53
CA TRP A 147 -0.03 -5.74 -13.84
C TRP A 147 -0.16 -6.97 -14.75
N LEU A 148 -0.40 -6.77 -16.05
CA LEU A 148 -0.66 -7.85 -16.98
C LEU A 148 0.65 -8.55 -17.34
N CYS A 149 0.94 -9.64 -16.65
CA CYS A 149 2.16 -10.43 -16.81
C CYS A 149 1.80 -11.86 -17.21
N GLU A 150 2.39 -12.36 -18.30
CA GLU A 150 2.29 -13.76 -18.69
C GLU A 150 2.91 -14.66 -17.60
N GLY A 151 2.17 -15.67 -17.13
CA GLY A 151 2.61 -16.59 -16.07
C GLY A 151 2.01 -16.31 -14.69
N VAL A 152 1.19 -15.28 -14.54
CA VAL A 152 0.28 -15.14 -13.38
C VAL A 152 -0.87 -16.12 -13.57
N ASP A 153 -1.20 -16.91 -12.54
CA ASP A 153 -2.30 -17.88 -12.59
C ASP A 153 -3.64 -17.23 -12.22
N VAL A 154 -3.62 -16.31 -11.24
CA VAL A 154 -4.82 -15.66 -10.75
C VAL A 154 -4.58 -14.19 -10.40
N TYR A 155 -5.50 -13.34 -10.83
CA TYR A 155 -5.59 -11.94 -10.39
C TYR A 155 -6.75 -11.78 -9.43
N PHE A 156 -6.46 -11.18 -8.27
CA PHE A 156 -7.47 -10.72 -7.31
C PHE A 156 -7.74 -9.24 -7.58
N ALA A 157 -8.90 -8.95 -8.14
CA ALA A 157 -9.27 -7.59 -8.56
C ALA A 157 -10.08 -6.86 -7.49
N ALA A 158 -9.98 -5.52 -7.45
CA ALA A 158 -10.70 -4.69 -6.49
C ALA A 158 -12.22 -4.77 -6.66
N SER A 159 -12.72 -5.00 -7.89
CA SER A 159 -14.15 -5.14 -8.16
C SER A 159 -14.39 -5.85 -9.50
N GLU A 160 -15.63 -6.33 -9.70
CA GLU A 160 -16.08 -6.93 -10.97
C GLU A 160 -15.94 -5.97 -12.17
N ASN A 161 -16.09 -4.67 -11.95
CA ASN A 161 -15.98 -3.66 -13.02
C ASN A 161 -14.59 -3.60 -13.66
N LEU A 162 -13.57 -4.18 -13.01
CA LEU A 162 -12.22 -4.24 -13.55
C LEU A 162 -11.98 -5.44 -14.47
N ARG A 163 -12.87 -6.43 -14.51
CA ARG A 163 -12.68 -7.68 -15.26
C ARG A 163 -12.30 -7.44 -16.73
N ALA A 164 -12.98 -6.53 -17.42
CA ALA A 164 -12.68 -6.20 -18.80
C ALA A 164 -11.27 -5.60 -19.03
N GLN A 165 -10.62 -5.11 -17.98
CA GLN A 165 -9.26 -4.57 -18.09
C GLN A 165 -8.18 -5.67 -18.07
N PHE A 166 -8.56 -6.93 -17.84
CA PHE A 166 -7.69 -8.09 -17.89
C PHE A 166 -7.79 -8.85 -19.22
N ASP A 167 -8.48 -8.29 -20.22
CA ASP A 167 -8.60 -8.90 -21.53
C ASP A 167 -7.21 -9.19 -22.14
N GLY A 168 -7.05 -10.40 -22.70
CA GLY A 168 -5.78 -10.88 -23.27
C GLY A 168 -4.84 -11.55 -22.28
N THR A 169 -5.26 -11.82 -21.03
CA THR A 169 -4.56 -12.72 -20.10
C THR A 169 -5.24 -14.07 -20.02
N ASP A 170 -4.45 -15.15 -19.87
CA ASP A 170 -4.97 -16.51 -19.63
C ASP A 170 -5.26 -16.75 -18.14
N ALA A 171 -4.94 -15.79 -17.28
CA ALA A 171 -5.10 -15.91 -15.83
C ALA A 171 -6.58 -15.82 -15.42
N GLU A 172 -6.96 -16.56 -14.38
CA GLU A 172 -8.25 -16.40 -13.73
C GLU A 172 -8.35 -15.01 -13.08
N VAL A 173 -9.52 -14.36 -13.13
CA VAL A 173 -9.76 -13.06 -12.48
C VAL A 173 -10.87 -13.19 -11.45
N LEU A 174 -10.53 -12.97 -10.19
CA LEU A 174 -11.43 -13.05 -9.04
C LEU A 174 -11.66 -11.66 -8.44
N PRO A 175 -12.90 -11.14 -8.46
CA PRO A 175 -13.24 -9.83 -7.91
C PRO A 175 -13.44 -9.91 -6.38
N THR A 176 -12.36 -10.09 -5.65
CA THR A 176 -12.39 -10.31 -4.19
C THR A 176 -12.37 -9.04 -3.36
N GLY A 177 -12.14 -7.89 -3.98
CA GLY A 177 -11.80 -6.66 -3.26
C GLY A 177 -10.30 -6.55 -2.97
N ILE A 178 -9.90 -5.40 -2.45
CA ILE A 178 -8.52 -5.17 -1.97
C ILE A 178 -8.43 -5.65 -0.52
N PRO A 179 -7.46 -6.49 -0.13
CA PRO A 179 -7.31 -6.95 1.25
C PRO A 179 -7.05 -5.79 2.20
N VAL A 180 -7.84 -5.69 3.25
CA VAL A 180 -7.65 -4.73 4.33
C VAL A 180 -7.42 -5.43 5.65
N ARG A 181 -6.68 -4.80 6.57
CA ARG A 181 -6.31 -5.37 7.84
C ARG A 181 -7.55 -5.71 8.69
N ARG A 182 -7.46 -6.78 9.49
CA ARG A 182 -8.56 -7.33 10.29
C ARG A 182 -9.27 -6.30 11.15
N GLN A 183 -8.57 -5.29 11.63
CA GLN A 183 -9.15 -4.22 12.45
C GLN A 183 -10.23 -3.40 11.72
N PHE A 184 -10.26 -3.40 10.38
CA PHE A 184 -11.33 -2.76 9.61
C PHE A 184 -12.62 -3.58 9.55
N TYR A 185 -12.58 -4.85 9.94
CA TYR A 185 -13.75 -5.74 10.01
C TYR A 185 -14.30 -5.90 11.44
N GLN A 186 -13.68 -5.26 12.42
CA GLN A 186 -14.17 -5.30 13.80
C GLN A 186 -15.45 -4.47 13.93
N ALA A 187 -16.39 -5.00 14.71
CA ALA A 187 -17.55 -4.23 15.09
C ALA A 187 -17.14 -3.21 16.17
N TYR A 188 -17.29 -1.94 15.86
CA TYR A 188 -17.07 -0.85 16.80
C TYR A 188 -18.38 -0.13 17.07
N ASP A 189 -18.59 0.29 18.32
CA ASP A 189 -19.66 1.22 18.65
C ASP A 189 -19.18 2.66 18.41
N ARG A 190 -19.81 3.36 17.46
CA ARG A 190 -19.47 4.72 17.11
C ARG A 190 -19.56 5.68 18.28
N GLN A 191 -20.53 5.51 19.18
CA GLN A 191 -20.70 6.38 20.35
C GLN A 191 -19.57 6.16 21.37
N GLU A 192 -19.14 4.91 21.56
CA GLU A 192 -17.99 4.60 22.41
C GLU A 192 -16.70 5.19 21.83
N LEU A 193 -16.50 5.11 20.52
CA LEU A 193 -15.35 5.72 19.87
C LEU A 193 -15.35 7.25 20.00
N ARG A 194 -16.49 7.89 19.81
CA ARG A 194 -16.60 9.35 20.01
C ARG A 194 -16.28 9.75 21.45
N ARG A 195 -16.70 8.96 22.43
CA ARG A 195 -16.30 9.16 23.84
C ARG A 195 -14.81 8.95 24.07
N LYS A 196 -14.21 7.91 23.45
CA LYS A 196 -12.75 7.65 23.50
C LYS A 196 -11.96 8.87 23.01
N PHE A 197 -12.41 9.51 21.95
CA PHE A 197 -11.74 10.68 21.35
C PHE A 197 -12.18 12.03 21.94
N ASN A 198 -13.03 12.03 22.99
CA ASN A 198 -13.61 13.24 23.57
C ASN A 198 -14.41 14.07 22.55
N TRP A 199 -15.15 13.43 21.66
CA TRP A 199 -16.07 14.06 20.71
C TRP A 199 -17.52 13.88 21.17
N SER A 200 -18.28 14.98 21.15
CA SER A 200 -19.71 14.90 21.45
C SER A 200 -20.48 14.39 20.22
N GLU A 201 -21.70 13.89 20.43
CA GLU A 201 -22.59 13.48 19.33
C GLU A 201 -22.93 14.63 18.39
N GLN A 202 -22.84 15.87 18.88
CA GLN A 202 -23.19 17.07 18.14
C GLN A 202 -21.97 17.69 17.42
N ASP A 203 -20.75 17.19 17.66
CA ASP A 203 -19.57 17.67 16.95
C ASP A 203 -19.63 17.18 15.49
N ILE A 204 -19.19 18.03 14.58
CA ILE A 204 -18.93 17.67 13.19
C ILE A 204 -17.44 17.37 13.06
N VAL A 205 -17.11 16.11 12.84
CA VAL A 205 -15.72 15.66 12.79
C VAL A 205 -15.28 15.44 11.33
N CYS A 206 -14.34 16.25 10.90
CA CYS A 206 -13.72 16.18 9.59
C CYS A 206 -12.34 15.52 9.71
N LEU A 207 -12.18 14.31 9.18
CA LEU A 207 -10.93 13.56 9.16
C LEU A 207 -10.18 13.81 7.85
N LEU A 208 -8.96 14.32 7.94
CA LEU A 208 -8.05 14.53 6.81
C LEU A 208 -6.99 13.42 6.81
N MET A 209 -6.89 12.66 5.71
CA MET A 209 -5.93 11.55 5.59
C MET A 209 -5.17 11.58 4.27
N GLY A 210 -3.84 11.58 4.32
CA GLY A 210 -2.96 11.57 3.15
C GLY A 210 -2.36 10.21 2.78
N GLY A 211 -2.84 9.14 3.42
CA GLY A 211 -2.17 7.83 3.40
C GLY A 211 -0.90 7.82 4.26
N GLY A 212 -0.15 6.72 4.25
CA GLY A 212 1.02 6.53 5.12
C GLY A 212 2.11 7.61 4.97
N GLU A 213 2.26 8.19 3.79
CA GLU A 213 3.25 9.23 3.48
C GLU A 213 2.70 10.67 3.58
N GLY A 214 1.46 10.86 4.01
CA GLY A 214 0.87 12.18 4.19
C GLY A 214 0.80 13.05 2.92
N LEU A 215 0.46 12.46 1.78
CA LEU A 215 0.52 13.14 0.46
C LEU A 215 -0.68 14.07 0.17
N LEU A 216 -1.65 14.18 1.06
CA LEU A 216 -2.75 15.15 0.92
C LEU A 216 -2.22 16.55 1.23
N PRO A 217 -2.60 17.61 0.48
CA PRO A 217 -2.19 18.99 0.77
C PRO A 217 -2.95 19.56 1.99
N MET A 218 -2.76 18.95 3.17
CA MET A 218 -3.52 19.22 4.38
C MET A 218 -3.38 20.66 4.86
N GLU A 219 -2.18 21.26 4.73
CA GLU A 219 -1.99 22.68 5.11
C GLU A 219 -2.94 23.61 4.34
N SER A 220 -3.09 23.39 3.02
CA SER A 220 -3.98 24.18 2.19
C SER A 220 -5.44 23.96 2.56
N ILE A 221 -5.81 22.73 2.89
CA ILE A 221 -7.16 22.38 3.32
C ILE A 221 -7.46 23.03 4.67
N VAL A 222 -6.55 22.90 5.63
CA VAL A 222 -6.70 23.52 6.97
C VAL A 222 -6.78 25.04 6.86
N LYS A 223 -5.95 25.67 6.02
CA LYS A 223 -6.01 27.12 5.75
C LYS A 223 -7.35 27.57 5.16
N ALA A 224 -8.01 26.72 4.36
CA ALA A 224 -9.32 27.06 3.81
C ALA A 224 -10.42 27.18 4.86
N PHE A 225 -10.25 26.59 6.04
CA PHE A 225 -11.15 26.78 7.17
C PHE A 225 -10.90 28.09 7.94
N HIS A 226 -9.80 28.78 7.66
CA HIS A 226 -9.50 30.05 8.34
C HIS A 226 -10.56 31.10 7.99
N GLY A 227 -11.19 31.64 9.01
CA GLY A 227 -12.27 32.63 8.84
C GLY A 227 -13.68 32.03 8.64
N TYR A 228 -13.81 30.71 8.50
CA TYR A 228 -15.09 30.02 8.47
C TYR A 228 -15.03 28.74 9.31
N LEU A 229 -15.25 28.92 10.61
CA LEU A 229 -15.25 27.78 11.55
C LEU A 229 -16.68 27.60 12.08
N PRO A 230 -17.44 26.62 11.57
CA PRO A 230 -18.72 26.27 12.15
C PRO A 230 -18.57 25.92 13.64
N GLN A 231 -19.54 26.32 14.46
CA GLN A 231 -19.58 25.87 15.84
C GLN A 231 -19.55 24.32 15.85
N ARG A 232 -18.76 23.74 16.77
CA ARG A 232 -18.61 22.29 16.94
C ARG A 232 -17.88 21.56 15.80
N LEU A 233 -17.24 22.26 14.88
CA LEU A 233 -16.33 21.61 13.96
C LEU A 233 -15.09 21.11 14.72
N LYS A 234 -14.66 19.88 14.43
CA LYS A 234 -13.36 19.32 14.83
C LYS A 234 -12.66 18.81 13.58
N ILE A 235 -11.42 19.19 13.40
CA ILE A 235 -10.59 18.73 12.29
C ILE A 235 -9.53 17.79 12.85
N ILE A 236 -9.46 16.62 12.30
CA ILE A 236 -8.50 15.58 12.67
C ILE A 236 -7.60 15.36 11.46
N ALA A 237 -6.31 15.55 11.59
CA ALA A 237 -5.34 15.33 10.52
C ALA A 237 -4.43 14.17 10.87
N VAL A 238 -4.34 13.18 9.97
CA VAL A 238 -3.41 12.04 10.08
C VAL A 238 -2.29 12.24 9.06
N ALA A 239 -1.16 12.74 9.51
CA ALA A 239 0.02 13.05 8.70
C ALA A 239 0.81 11.79 8.29
N GLY A 240 0.54 10.63 8.91
CA GLY A 240 1.30 9.40 8.67
C GLY A 240 2.76 9.55 9.12
N HIS A 241 3.69 9.07 8.29
CA HIS A 241 5.13 9.16 8.56
C HIS A 241 5.74 10.52 8.19
N ASN A 242 4.94 11.49 7.78
CA ASN A 242 5.42 12.82 7.40
C ASN A 242 5.52 13.74 8.63
N GLU A 243 6.61 13.62 9.39
CA GLU A 243 6.89 14.43 10.58
C GLU A 243 6.94 15.92 10.27
N ILE A 244 7.44 16.30 9.07
CA ILE A 244 7.50 17.71 8.65
C ILE A 244 6.08 18.26 8.51
N LEU A 245 5.18 17.52 7.88
CA LEU A 245 3.78 17.91 7.75
C LEU A 245 3.10 17.98 9.12
N GLN A 246 3.36 17.01 10.00
CA GLN A 246 2.83 16.99 11.36
C GLN A 246 3.20 18.29 12.09
N HIS A 247 4.47 18.64 12.14
CA HIS A 247 4.93 19.88 12.80
C HIS A 247 4.36 21.15 12.17
N ARG A 248 4.21 21.17 10.84
CA ARG A 248 3.60 22.33 10.16
C ARG A 248 2.11 22.49 10.48
N LEU A 249 1.39 21.39 10.65
CA LEU A 249 -0.02 21.41 11.03
C LEU A 249 -0.22 21.86 12.48
N GLU A 250 0.67 21.50 13.39
CA GLU A 250 0.63 21.88 14.80
C GLU A 250 0.74 23.40 15.06
N ILE A 251 1.16 24.17 14.04
CA ILE A 251 1.26 25.63 14.13
C ILE A 251 -0.14 26.31 14.09
N PHE A 252 -1.16 25.65 13.52
CA PHE A 252 -2.52 26.20 13.38
C PHE A 252 -3.30 26.13 14.70
N LYS A 253 -2.90 26.94 15.70
CA LYS A 253 -3.51 26.95 17.05
C LYS A 253 -4.93 27.55 17.11
N GLU A 254 -5.30 28.37 16.12
CA GLU A 254 -6.60 29.06 16.06
C GLU A 254 -7.71 28.17 15.47
N ILE A 255 -7.35 27.01 14.93
CA ILE A 255 -8.27 26.06 14.30
C ILE A 255 -8.47 24.88 15.27
N PRO A 256 -9.69 24.33 15.43
CA PRO A 256 -9.94 23.16 16.26
C PRO A 256 -9.37 21.88 15.59
N LEU A 257 -8.06 21.84 15.48
CA LEU A 257 -7.27 20.83 14.78
C LEU A 257 -6.53 19.93 15.78
N THR A 258 -6.73 18.63 15.64
CA THR A 258 -5.91 17.60 16.29
C THR A 258 -5.07 16.91 15.25
N VAL A 259 -3.75 16.83 15.47
CA VAL A 259 -2.81 16.23 14.52
C VAL A 259 -2.27 14.93 15.07
N TYR A 260 -2.39 13.87 14.27
CA TYR A 260 -1.77 12.57 14.50
C TYR A 260 -0.63 12.39 13.50
N GLY A 261 0.46 11.79 13.95
CA GLY A 261 1.45 11.17 13.07
C GLY A 261 0.93 9.84 12.50
N PHE A 262 1.80 8.85 12.38
CA PHE A 262 1.38 7.49 12.08
C PHE A 262 0.63 6.90 13.27
N THR A 263 -0.58 6.37 13.04
CA THR A 263 -1.43 5.78 14.09
C THR A 263 -2.12 4.52 13.59
N ASP A 264 -2.33 3.57 14.48
CA ASP A 264 -3.12 2.36 14.24
C ASP A 264 -4.62 2.58 14.49
N ASP A 265 -5.01 3.72 15.06
CA ASP A 265 -6.42 4.08 15.33
C ASP A 265 -7.20 4.51 14.06
N VAL A 266 -6.60 4.42 12.87
CA VAL A 266 -7.25 4.83 11.61
C VAL A 266 -8.64 4.20 11.41
N PRO A 267 -8.89 2.90 11.67
CA PRO A 267 -10.23 2.31 11.55
C PRO A 267 -11.25 2.97 12.48
N GLU A 268 -10.84 3.26 13.70
CA GLU A 268 -11.69 3.88 14.71
C GLU A 268 -11.97 5.36 14.36
N LEU A 269 -10.95 6.09 13.91
CA LEU A 269 -11.10 7.48 13.46
C LEU A 269 -12.04 7.59 12.26
N LEU A 270 -11.93 6.67 11.29
CA LEU A 270 -12.81 6.61 10.13
C LEU A 270 -14.27 6.39 10.52
N LEU A 271 -14.52 5.46 11.43
CA LEU A 271 -15.88 5.14 11.86
C LEU A 271 -16.50 6.25 12.74
N ALA A 272 -15.68 6.92 13.55
CA ALA A 272 -16.16 7.98 14.44
C ALA A 272 -16.34 9.34 13.73
N ALA A 273 -15.68 9.56 12.59
CA ALA A 273 -15.79 10.78 11.79
C ALA A 273 -17.14 10.91 11.07
N ASP A 274 -17.50 12.14 10.70
CA ASP A 274 -18.68 12.45 9.89
C ASP A 274 -18.29 12.70 8.42
N ILE A 275 -17.12 13.26 8.19
CA ILE A 275 -16.59 13.61 6.86
C ILE A 275 -15.15 13.11 6.78
N VAL A 276 -14.80 12.49 5.67
CA VAL A 276 -13.43 12.09 5.37
C VAL A 276 -12.95 12.79 4.12
N VAL A 277 -11.84 13.51 4.22
CA VAL A 277 -11.13 14.12 3.09
C VAL A 277 -9.83 13.37 2.88
N THR A 278 -9.73 12.69 1.77
CA THR A 278 -8.58 11.85 1.46
C THR A 278 -8.21 11.91 -0.01
N LYS A 279 -7.01 11.45 -0.35
CA LYS A 279 -6.67 11.17 -1.75
C LYS A 279 -7.35 9.87 -2.20
N ALA A 280 -7.69 9.76 -3.47
CA ALA A 280 -8.17 8.54 -4.08
C ALA A 280 -7.02 7.52 -4.20
N GLY A 281 -6.77 6.76 -3.15
CA GLY A 281 -5.76 5.69 -3.10
C GLY A 281 -6.42 4.35 -2.88
N GLY A 282 -5.89 3.28 -3.48
CA GLY A 282 -6.50 1.96 -3.51
C GLY A 282 -6.90 1.36 -2.15
N LEU A 283 -6.22 1.74 -1.07
CA LEU A 283 -6.50 1.25 0.30
C LEU A 283 -7.18 2.30 1.22
N THR A 284 -7.47 3.49 0.70
CA THR A 284 -8.09 4.56 1.50
C THR A 284 -9.51 4.87 1.01
N ALA A 285 -9.83 4.50 -0.21
CA ALA A 285 -11.13 4.70 -0.85
C ALA A 285 -12.05 3.49 -0.68
#